data_8730a69752b24c86db260b6507876153
#
_entry.id   8730a69752b24c86db260b6507876153
#
_cell.length_a   1.000
_cell.length_b   1.000
_cell.length_c   1.000
_cell.angle_alpha   90.00
_cell.angle_beta   90.00
_cell.angle_gamma   90.00
#
_symmetry.space_group_name_H-M   'P 1'
#
loop_
_entity.id
_entity.type
_entity.pdbx_description
1 polymer ?
#
loop_
_entity_poly.entity_id
_entity_poly.type
_entity_poly.pdbx_seq_one_letter_code
_entity_poly.pdbx_strand_id
1 'polypeptide(L)'
;SVKEVLSNYEKANFQGTKPIYNPLANASINTKNQSSYFDFTNNFYIEWEAFSGMRFKGRLGLISQKDDSEVFYPRDHTKFKDISQDSEDYFKRGEYTMSNGKRFEYNTDISANYSKEFGRNVIFANAQWSASERKYNTVTFGARGFANDKMDYITHAKEYLEGAPSGSESLAREMSVLLSMNYSFDNRYLLDATYRANASSLFGSDKRW
;
A
#
# COMPACT_ATOMS: atom_id res chain seq x y z
N SER A 1 -18.05 41.23 -8.96
CA SER A 1 -17.41 40.06 -9.60
C SER A 1 -17.29 38.91 -8.61
N VAL A 2 -17.17 37.67 -9.07
CA VAL A 2 -16.96 36.49 -8.19
C VAL A 2 -15.72 36.69 -7.31
N LYS A 3 -14.69 37.36 -7.80
CA LYS A 3 -13.51 37.76 -7.03
C LYS A 3 -13.84 38.71 -5.88
N GLU A 4 -14.75 39.62 -6.09
CA GLU A 4 -15.18 40.60 -5.09
C GLU A 4 -16.05 39.95 -4.01
N VAL A 5 -16.92 39.04 -4.38
CA VAL A 5 -17.69 38.20 -3.45
C VAL A 5 -16.80 37.25 -2.65
N LEU A 6 -15.70 36.76 -3.24
CA LEU A 6 -14.73 35.90 -2.59
C LEU A 6 -13.74 36.68 -1.71
N SER A 7 -13.42 37.97 -2.06
CA SER A 7 -12.54 38.84 -1.27
C SER A 7 -13.25 39.52 -0.10
N ASN A 8 -14.54 39.84 -0.27
CA ASN A 8 -15.42 40.30 0.81
C ASN A 8 -15.95 39.12 1.63
N TYR A 9 -15.13 38.12 1.76
CA TYR A 9 -15.43 36.99 2.56
C TYR A 9 -15.40 37.39 4.02
N GLU A 10 -16.39 38.16 4.33
CA GLU A 10 -16.65 38.59 5.67
C GLU A 10 -17.28 37.44 6.48
N LYS A 11 -16.72 37.30 7.62
CA LYS A 11 -17.14 36.53 8.76
C LYS A 11 -18.63 36.57 8.92
N ALA A 12 -19.34 35.52 8.58
CA ALA A 12 -20.71 35.35 9.03
C ALA A 12 -20.68 35.18 10.55
N ASN A 13 -20.94 36.25 11.29
CA ASN A 13 -21.11 36.17 12.73
C ASN A 13 -22.47 35.54 13.05
N PHE A 14 -22.46 34.28 13.40
CA PHE A 14 -23.61 33.61 13.97
C PHE A 14 -23.55 33.75 15.51
N GLN A 15 -24.35 34.66 16.09
CA GLN A 15 -24.63 34.80 17.51
C GLN A 15 -23.45 34.52 18.47
N GLY A 16 -22.40 35.32 18.42
CA GLY A 16 -21.30 35.26 19.40
C GLY A 16 -20.35 34.08 19.30
N THR A 17 -20.47 33.28 18.28
CA THR A 17 -19.58 32.15 18.00
C THR A 17 -18.46 32.52 17.04
N LYS A 18 -17.46 31.66 16.93
CA LYS A 18 -16.30 31.84 16.03
C LYS A 18 -16.74 32.11 14.57
N PRO A 19 -16.09 33.03 13.86
CA PRO A 19 -16.43 33.34 12.48
C PRO A 19 -16.31 32.10 11.59
N ILE A 20 -17.35 31.86 10.78
CA ILE A 20 -17.36 30.78 9.78
C ILE A 20 -16.84 31.36 8.47
N TYR A 21 -15.87 30.69 7.88
CA TYR A 21 -15.26 31.09 6.60
C TYR A 21 -15.85 30.29 5.45
N ASN A 22 -15.98 30.95 4.28
CA ASN A 22 -16.50 30.30 3.08
C ASN A 22 -15.49 29.28 2.52
N PRO A 23 -15.81 28.01 2.41
CA PRO A 23 -14.95 27.02 1.79
C PRO A 23 -14.51 27.38 0.36
N LEU A 24 -15.32 28.15 -0.38
CA LEU A 24 -15.01 28.61 -1.73
C LEU A 24 -13.81 29.58 -1.77
N ALA A 25 -13.50 30.26 -0.66
CA ALA A 25 -12.29 31.10 -0.61
C ALA A 25 -11.03 30.29 -0.85
N ASN A 26 -10.96 29.06 -0.34
CA ASN A 26 -9.83 28.17 -0.54
C ASN A 26 -9.75 27.61 -1.97
N ALA A 27 -10.86 27.56 -2.68
CA ALA A 27 -10.89 27.13 -4.09
C ALA A 27 -10.32 28.18 -5.06
N SER A 28 -10.21 29.46 -4.62
CA SER A 28 -9.64 30.55 -5.43
C SER A 28 -8.13 30.68 -5.31
N ILE A 29 -7.51 30.00 -4.35
CA ILE A 29 -6.07 29.98 -4.12
C ILE A 29 -5.49 28.64 -4.56
N ASN A 30 -4.16 28.59 -4.74
CA ASN A 30 -3.48 27.39 -5.23
C ASN A 30 -3.37 26.28 -4.15
N THR A 31 -4.51 25.74 -3.76
CA THR A 31 -4.57 24.57 -2.86
C THR A 31 -4.41 23.29 -3.66
N LYS A 32 -3.52 22.40 -3.23
CA LYS A 32 -3.38 21.07 -3.84
C LYS A 32 -3.86 19.98 -2.87
N ASN A 33 -4.56 19.02 -3.38
CA ASN A 33 -4.87 17.78 -2.71
C ASN A 33 -5.02 16.72 -3.79
N GLN A 34 -3.94 16.05 -4.09
CA GLN A 34 -3.88 15.08 -5.18
C GLN A 34 -3.16 13.82 -4.76
N SER A 35 -3.59 12.72 -5.33
CA SER A 35 -2.93 11.43 -5.18
C SER A 35 -2.86 10.72 -6.52
N SER A 36 -1.82 9.98 -6.71
CA SER A 36 -1.64 9.10 -7.87
C SER A 36 -1.14 7.74 -7.42
N TYR A 37 -1.49 6.72 -8.16
CA TYR A 37 -0.94 5.40 -7.94
C TYR A 37 -0.54 4.76 -9.28
N PHE A 38 0.46 3.93 -9.21
CA PHE A 38 0.86 3.04 -10.28
C PHE A 38 0.86 1.62 -9.74
N ASP A 39 0.18 0.72 -10.44
CA ASP A 39 0.12 -0.70 -10.09
C ASP A 39 0.52 -1.53 -11.31
N PHE A 40 1.55 -2.33 -11.15
CA PHE A 40 1.99 -3.31 -12.13
C PHE A 40 1.85 -4.69 -11.54
N THR A 41 0.94 -5.49 -12.12
CA THR A 41 0.75 -6.88 -11.73
C THR A 41 1.02 -7.78 -12.93
N ASN A 42 1.86 -8.79 -12.73
CA ASN A 42 2.17 -9.78 -13.75
C ASN A 42 2.18 -11.19 -13.15
N ASN A 43 1.67 -12.16 -13.90
CA ASN A 43 1.65 -13.56 -13.54
C ASN A 43 2.25 -14.39 -14.67
N PHE A 44 3.32 -15.09 -14.36
CA PHE A 44 3.93 -16.08 -15.22
C PHE A 44 3.46 -17.46 -14.81
N TYR A 45 3.16 -18.29 -15.80
CA TYR A 45 2.71 -19.64 -15.61
C TYR A 45 3.42 -20.58 -16.55
N ILE A 46 3.87 -21.72 -16.04
CA ILE A 46 4.46 -22.81 -16.82
C ILE A 46 3.83 -24.13 -16.38
N GLU A 47 3.52 -24.96 -17.33
CA GLU A 47 3.07 -26.34 -17.11
C GLU A 47 3.90 -27.26 -18.01
N TRP A 48 4.39 -28.34 -17.41
CA TRP A 48 5.19 -29.33 -18.11
C TRP A 48 4.75 -30.73 -17.73
N GLU A 49 4.37 -31.52 -18.74
CA GLU A 49 4.10 -32.94 -18.60
C GLU A 49 5.40 -33.71 -18.90
N ALA A 50 6.06 -34.20 -17.84
CA ALA A 50 7.36 -34.85 -17.96
C ALA A 50 7.24 -36.26 -18.56
N PHE A 51 6.20 -36.98 -18.15
CA PHE A 51 5.81 -38.29 -18.67
C PHE A 51 4.34 -38.56 -18.27
N SER A 52 3.77 -39.60 -18.87
CA SER A 52 2.35 -39.94 -18.62
C SER A 52 2.05 -40.04 -17.13
N GLY A 53 1.13 -39.20 -16.66
CA GLY A 53 0.70 -39.12 -15.27
C GLY A 53 1.53 -38.18 -14.39
N MET A 54 2.67 -37.62 -14.87
CA MET A 54 3.49 -36.70 -14.08
C MET A 54 3.47 -35.30 -14.68
N ARG A 55 2.96 -34.32 -13.92
CA ARG A 55 2.80 -32.93 -14.33
C ARG A 55 3.41 -32.00 -13.31
N PHE A 56 4.27 -31.13 -13.79
CA PHE A 56 4.81 -29.99 -13.02
C PHE A 56 4.10 -28.72 -13.40
N LYS A 57 3.82 -27.87 -12.41
CA LYS A 57 3.29 -26.53 -12.61
C LYS A 57 4.13 -25.54 -11.82
N GLY A 58 4.44 -24.42 -12.46
CA GLY A 58 5.10 -23.28 -11.84
C GLY A 58 4.29 -22.02 -12.06
N ARG A 59 4.16 -21.20 -11.03
CA ARG A 59 3.55 -19.88 -11.10
C ARG A 59 4.43 -18.88 -10.36
N LEU A 60 4.64 -17.72 -10.98
CA LEU A 60 5.31 -16.58 -10.38
C LEU A 60 4.43 -15.35 -10.58
N GLY A 61 3.91 -14.79 -9.49
CA GLY A 61 3.21 -13.52 -9.46
C GLY A 61 4.12 -12.41 -8.99
N LEU A 62 4.09 -11.27 -9.67
CA LEU A 62 4.82 -10.06 -9.31
C LEU A 62 3.83 -8.90 -9.19
N ILE A 63 3.93 -8.14 -8.11
CA ILE A 63 3.16 -6.93 -7.87
C ILE A 63 4.15 -5.82 -7.51
N SER A 64 4.08 -4.72 -8.24
CA SER A 64 4.83 -3.51 -7.93
C SER A 64 3.87 -2.34 -7.91
N GLN A 65 3.68 -1.74 -6.75
CA GLN A 65 2.77 -0.63 -6.53
C GLN A 65 3.54 0.57 -6.01
N LYS A 66 3.18 1.74 -6.51
CA LYS A 66 3.70 3.03 -6.07
C LYS A 66 2.52 3.97 -5.84
N ASP A 67 2.48 4.55 -4.66
CA ASP A 67 1.46 5.51 -4.24
C ASP A 67 2.14 6.82 -3.91
N ASP A 68 1.70 7.91 -4.54
CA ASP A 68 2.20 9.24 -4.28
C ASP A 68 1.01 10.14 -3.90
N SER A 69 1.15 10.95 -2.86
CA SER A 69 0.15 11.93 -2.47
C SER A 69 0.80 13.25 -2.09
N GLU A 70 0.14 14.32 -2.44
CA GLU A 70 0.56 15.70 -2.17
C GLU A 70 -0.62 16.51 -1.66
N VAL A 71 -0.39 17.23 -0.57
CA VAL A 71 -1.34 18.19 -0.01
C VAL A 71 -0.60 19.49 0.23
N PHE A 72 -1.09 20.58 -0.37
CA PHE A 72 -0.55 21.90 -0.17
C PHE A 72 -1.65 22.87 0.25
N TYR A 73 -1.44 23.52 1.38
CA TYR A 73 -2.24 24.62 1.87
C TYR A 73 -1.41 25.91 1.79
N PRO A 74 -1.72 26.84 0.89
CA PRO A 74 -1.03 28.12 0.80
C PRO A 74 -1.13 28.92 2.11
N ARG A 75 -0.21 29.87 2.31
CA ARG A 75 -0.19 30.71 3.51
C ARG A 75 -1.50 31.45 3.81
N ASP A 76 -2.27 31.76 2.78
CA ASP A 76 -3.53 32.51 2.87
C ASP A 76 -4.76 31.59 2.96
N HIS A 77 -4.54 30.27 3.11
CA HIS A 77 -5.60 29.32 3.34
C HIS A 77 -6.29 29.55 4.69
N THR A 78 -7.61 29.36 4.75
CA THR A 78 -8.41 29.54 5.98
C THR A 78 -7.95 28.72 7.17
N LYS A 79 -7.18 27.65 6.95
CA LYS A 79 -6.51 26.86 8.00
C LYS A 79 -5.64 27.71 8.92
N PHE A 80 -5.04 28.79 8.41
CA PHE A 80 -4.08 29.64 9.12
C PHE A 80 -4.69 30.98 9.59
N LYS A 81 -5.98 31.15 9.50
CA LYS A 81 -6.70 32.40 9.78
C LYS A 81 -6.56 32.91 11.23
N ASP A 82 -6.39 31.97 12.17
CA ASP A 82 -6.32 32.29 13.59
C ASP A 82 -4.88 32.61 14.06
N ILE A 83 -3.90 32.59 13.15
CA ILE A 83 -2.52 32.96 13.43
C ILE A 83 -2.37 34.47 13.33
N SER A 84 -2.14 35.12 14.48
CA SER A 84 -1.93 36.55 14.57
C SER A 84 -0.69 37.00 13.80
N GLN A 85 -0.72 38.23 13.24
CA GLN A 85 0.42 38.85 12.55
C GLN A 85 1.62 39.09 13.50
N ASP A 86 1.36 39.24 14.78
CA ASP A 86 2.38 39.46 15.80
C ASP A 86 3.00 38.13 16.31
N SER A 87 2.45 36.97 15.87
CA SER A 87 2.97 35.68 16.25
C SER A 87 4.20 35.28 15.42
N GLU A 88 5.17 34.63 16.04
CA GLU A 88 6.30 33.99 15.34
C GLU A 88 5.85 32.99 14.27
N ASP A 89 4.69 32.39 14.46
CA ASP A 89 4.11 31.43 13.53
C ASP A 89 3.50 32.08 12.28
N TYR A 90 3.37 33.41 12.24
CA TYR A 90 2.85 34.14 11.08
C TYR A 90 3.68 33.86 9.80
N PHE A 91 5.00 33.82 9.94
CA PHE A 91 5.91 33.52 8.83
C PHE A 91 6.10 32.02 8.55
N LYS A 92 5.49 31.16 9.37
CA LYS A 92 5.48 29.71 9.20
C LYS A 92 4.18 29.21 8.57
N ARG A 93 3.28 30.11 8.15
CA ARG A 93 2.04 29.75 7.44
C ARG A 93 2.34 29.12 6.08
N GLY A 94 1.38 28.35 5.61
CA GLY A 94 1.54 27.48 4.46
C GLY A 94 2.12 26.14 4.87
N GLU A 95 1.52 25.06 4.40
CA GLU A 95 1.87 23.69 4.75
C GLU A 95 1.87 22.83 3.51
N TYR A 96 2.89 22.02 3.36
CA TYR A 96 3.02 21.02 2.31
C TYR A 96 3.28 19.67 2.95
N THR A 97 2.49 18.70 2.57
CA THR A 97 2.69 17.30 2.97
C THR A 97 2.76 16.44 1.72
N MET A 98 3.80 15.64 1.63
CA MET A 98 3.91 14.60 0.61
C MET A 98 4.14 13.24 1.25
N SER A 99 3.53 12.22 0.67
CA SER A 99 3.72 10.84 1.10
C SER A 99 3.98 9.97 -0.12
N ASN A 100 5.01 9.15 -0.02
CA ASN A 100 5.40 8.21 -1.05
C ASN A 100 5.38 6.80 -0.46
N GLY A 101 4.53 5.95 -1.02
CA GLY A 101 4.44 4.53 -0.69
C GLY A 101 5.01 3.67 -1.83
N LYS A 102 5.71 2.61 -1.46
CA LYS A 102 6.18 1.59 -2.41
C LYS A 102 5.88 0.22 -1.84
N ARG A 103 5.22 -0.61 -2.62
CA ARG A 103 4.98 -2.01 -2.34
C ARG A 103 5.59 -2.86 -3.44
N PHE A 104 6.35 -3.85 -3.02
CA PHE A 104 6.80 -4.90 -3.91
C PHE A 104 6.42 -6.24 -3.29
N GLU A 105 5.79 -7.10 -4.09
CA GLU A 105 5.37 -8.42 -3.65
C GLU A 105 5.66 -9.42 -4.76
N TYR A 106 6.21 -10.55 -4.38
CA TYR A 106 6.21 -11.72 -5.25
C TYR A 106 5.58 -12.90 -4.52
N ASN A 107 4.92 -13.75 -5.29
CA ASN A 107 4.42 -15.04 -4.85
C ASN A 107 4.80 -16.10 -5.88
N THR A 108 5.25 -17.23 -5.42
CA THR A 108 5.62 -18.34 -6.27
C THR A 108 5.01 -19.63 -5.73
N ASP A 109 4.51 -20.45 -6.65
CA ASP A 109 4.00 -21.77 -6.37
C ASP A 109 4.62 -22.75 -7.36
N ILE A 110 5.17 -23.83 -6.85
CA ILE A 110 5.68 -24.94 -7.65
C ILE A 110 4.96 -26.18 -7.17
N SER A 111 4.37 -26.95 -8.08
CA SER A 111 3.73 -28.21 -7.75
C SER A 111 4.10 -29.32 -8.70
N ALA A 112 4.18 -30.51 -8.14
CA ALA A 112 4.32 -31.77 -8.84
C ALA A 112 3.10 -32.63 -8.59
N ASN A 113 2.45 -33.08 -9.64
CA ASN A 113 1.23 -33.89 -9.58
C ASN A 113 1.51 -35.21 -10.29
N TYR A 114 1.26 -36.28 -9.60
CA TYR A 114 1.36 -37.62 -10.15
C TYR A 114 0.05 -38.35 -10.06
N SER A 115 -0.41 -38.91 -11.16
CA SER A 115 -1.63 -39.74 -11.22
C SER A 115 -1.34 -40.96 -12.05
N LYS A 116 -1.64 -42.12 -11.49
CA LYS A 116 -1.49 -43.40 -12.21
C LYS A 116 -2.50 -44.40 -11.77
N GLU A 117 -3.04 -45.11 -12.77
CA GLU A 117 -3.88 -46.27 -12.59
C GLU A 117 -3.10 -47.51 -13.05
N PHE A 118 -3.09 -48.56 -12.23
CA PHE A 118 -2.46 -49.85 -12.55
C PHE A 118 -3.22 -51.01 -11.93
N GLY A 119 -3.86 -51.79 -12.78
CA GLY A 119 -4.74 -52.85 -12.38
C GLY A 119 -5.93 -52.34 -11.55
N ARG A 120 -6.01 -52.74 -10.27
CA ARG A 120 -7.06 -52.31 -9.34
C ARG A 120 -6.61 -51.12 -8.46
N ASN A 121 -5.44 -50.61 -8.72
CA ASN A 121 -4.87 -49.53 -7.90
C ASN A 121 -4.94 -48.19 -8.64
N VAL A 122 -5.39 -47.15 -7.96
CA VAL A 122 -5.32 -45.77 -8.42
C VAL A 122 -4.57 -44.96 -7.39
N ILE A 123 -3.54 -44.21 -7.82
CA ILE A 123 -2.75 -43.32 -6.99
C ILE A 123 -2.84 -41.92 -7.57
N PHE A 124 -3.13 -40.98 -6.71
CA PHE A 124 -2.92 -39.57 -6.96
C PHE A 124 -2.02 -39.02 -5.86
N ALA A 125 -0.94 -38.31 -6.23
CA ALA A 125 -0.04 -37.66 -5.31
C ALA A 125 0.21 -36.20 -5.77
N ASN A 126 0.24 -35.29 -4.82
CA ASN A 126 0.56 -33.89 -5.05
C ASN A 126 1.63 -33.45 -4.05
N ALA A 127 2.65 -32.76 -4.54
CA ALA A 127 3.61 -32.04 -3.74
C ALA A 127 3.61 -30.58 -4.21
N GLN A 128 3.39 -29.64 -3.29
CA GLN A 128 3.37 -28.23 -3.59
C GLN A 128 4.28 -27.48 -2.62
N TRP A 129 5.06 -26.58 -3.15
CA TRP A 129 5.83 -25.59 -2.41
C TRP A 129 5.38 -24.21 -2.83
N SER A 130 5.16 -23.33 -1.85
CA SER A 130 4.79 -21.94 -2.08
C SER A 130 5.68 -21.02 -1.26
N ALA A 131 6.07 -19.89 -1.82
CA ALA A 131 6.77 -18.84 -1.10
C ALA A 131 6.25 -17.48 -1.54
N SER A 132 6.19 -16.55 -0.58
CA SER A 132 5.85 -15.16 -0.86
C SER A 132 6.70 -14.21 -0.02
N GLU A 133 6.98 -13.06 -0.60
CA GLU A 133 7.57 -11.92 0.10
C GLU A 133 6.78 -10.67 -0.24
N ARG A 134 6.44 -9.91 0.79
CA ARG A 134 5.82 -8.58 0.67
C ARG A 134 6.71 -7.58 1.39
N LYS A 135 7.21 -6.61 0.64
CA LYS A 135 7.94 -5.46 1.16
C LYS A 135 7.09 -4.21 0.95
N TYR A 136 6.92 -3.45 2.01
CA TYR A 136 6.26 -2.15 1.96
C TYR A 136 7.15 -1.12 2.62
N ASN A 137 7.26 0.04 1.98
CA ASN A 137 7.99 1.19 2.48
C ASN A 137 7.14 2.43 2.25
N THR A 138 7.01 3.28 3.27
CA THR A 138 6.36 4.58 3.13
C THR A 138 7.22 5.65 3.78
N VAL A 139 7.25 6.82 3.15
CA VAL A 139 7.94 8.01 3.66
C VAL A 139 7.00 9.20 3.52
N THR A 140 6.85 9.96 4.59
CA THR A 140 6.02 11.16 4.63
C THR A 140 6.87 12.34 5.06
N PHE A 141 6.80 13.41 4.28
CA PHE A 141 7.42 14.69 4.54
C PHE A 141 6.33 15.73 4.79
N GLY A 142 6.45 16.44 5.90
CA GLY A 142 5.67 17.64 6.15
C GLY A 142 6.60 18.85 6.25
N ALA A 143 6.24 19.94 5.62
CA ALA A 143 7.00 21.18 5.65
C ALA A 143 6.06 22.38 5.73
N ARG A 144 6.53 23.50 6.30
CA ARG A 144 5.76 24.71 6.50
C ARG A 144 6.58 25.98 6.24
N GLY A 145 5.88 27.11 6.14
CA GLY A 145 6.52 28.41 5.94
C GLY A 145 6.75 28.71 4.46
N PHE A 146 5.68 28.83 3.70
CA PHE A 146 5.72 29.20 2.29
C PHE A 146 5.48 30.69 2.10
N ALA A 147 6.32 31.36 1.30
CA ALA A 147 6.27 32.82 1.13
C ALA A 147 5.00 33.29 0.39
N ASN A 148 4.51 32.49 -0.57
CA ASN A 148 3.31 32.77 -1.33
C ASN A 148 2.69 31.47 -1.90
N ASP A 149 1.51 31.59 -2.52
CA ASP A 149 0.74 30.49 -3.09
C ASP A 149 1.35 29.86 -4.36
N LYS A 150 2.28 30.55 -5.03
CA LYS A 150 2.95 30.03 -6.24
C LYS A 150 4.19 29.19 -5.91
N MET A 151 4.67 29.28 -4.69
CA MET A 151 5.78 28.45 -4.20
C MET A 151 5.24 27.14 -3.62
N ASP A 152 4.65 26.34 -4.46
CA ASP A 152 3.86 25.15 -4.13
C ASP A 152 4.65 23.83 -4.23
N TYR A 153 5.95 23.89 -3.98
CA TYR A 153 6.83 22.72 -3.97
C TYR A 153 7.64 22.68 -2.66
N ILE A 154 7.87 21.49 -2.14
CA ILE A 154 8.42 21.27 -0.80
C ILE A 154 9.74 21.98 -0.54
N THR A 155 10.57 22.17 -1.56
CA THR A 155 11.88 22.85 -1.44
C THR A 155 11.77 24.34 -1.12
N HIS A 156 10.59 24.94 -1.25
CA HIS A 156 10.34 26.34 -0.92
C HIS A 156 9.93 26.55 0.55
N ALA A 157 9.78 25.47 1.30
CA ALA A 157 9.43 25.54 2.72
C ALA A 157 10.58 26.07 3.56
N LYS A 158 10.24 26.76 4.64
CA LYS A 158 11.20 27.31 5.59
C LYS A 158 11.74 26.25 6.55
N GLU A 159 10.89 25.34 6.99
CA GLU A 159 11.22 24.32 7.98
C GLU A 159 10.35 23.07 7.83
N TYR A 160 10.78 21.95 8.41
CA TYR A 160 9.95 20.78 8.50
C TYR A 160 8.75 21.00 9.42
N LEU A 161 7.62 20.36 9.08
CA LEU A 161 6.50 20.21 9.99
C LEU A 161 6.89 19.17 11.03
N GLU A 162 6.61 19.43 12.31
CA GLU A 162 6.92 18.52 13.43
C GLU A 162 8.39 18.04 13.51
N GLY A 163 9.31 18.77 12.90
CA GLY A 163 10.74 18.60 13.10
C GLY A 163 11.44 17.58 12.23
N ALA A 164 10.79 16.54 11.69
CA ALA A 164 11.45 15.54 10.87
C ALA A 164 10.49 14.76 9.95
N PRO A 165 10.99 14.23 8.83
CA PRO A 165 10.26 13.25 8.04
C PRO A 165 9.94 12.01 8.85
N SER A 166 8.81 11.37 8.53
CA SER A 166 8.38 10.11 9.12
C SER A 166 8.29 9.02 8.06
N GLY A 167 8.31 7.77 8.48
CA GLY A 167 8.18 6.65 7.57
C GLY A 167 8.12 5.32 8.29
N SER A 168 7.81 4.28 7.55
CA SER A 168 7.80 2.92 8.05
C SER A 168 8.22 1.94 6.96
N GLU A 169 8.83 0.87 7.39
CA GLU A 169 9.16 -0.28 6.54
C GLU A 169 8.55 -1.54 7.13
N SER A 170 8.01 -2.38 6.29
CA SER A 170 7.57 -3.71 6.70
C SER A 170 8.03 -4.74 5.67
N LEU A 171 8.39 -5.91 6.20
CA LEU A 171 8.79 -7.07 5.42
C LEU A 171 8.11 -8.30 5.98
N ALA A 172 7.27 -8.94 5.17
CA ALA A 172 6.62 -10.20 5.50
C ALA A 172 7.07 -11.28 4.50
N ARG A 173 7.42 -12.44 5.03
CA ARG A 173 7.79 -13.63 4.25
C ARG A 173 6.99 -14.81 4.73
N GLU A 174 6.50 -15.58 3.80
CA GLU A 174 5.77 -16.80 4.09
C GLU A 174 6.26 -17.92 3.18
N MET A 175 6.28 -19.12 3.70
CA MET A 175 6.60 -20.33 2.97
C MET A 175 5.67 -21.45 3.40
N SER A 176 5.25 -22.27 2.46
CA SER A 176 4.46 -23.46 2.78
C SER A 176 4.86 -24.66 1.94
N VAL A 177 4.70 -25.82 2.53
CA VAL A 177 4.80 -27.12 1.86
C VAL A 177 3.51 -27.88 2.09
N LEU A 178 2.94 -28.41 1.02
CA LEU A 178 1.78 -29.27 1.05
C LEU A 178 2.11 -30.56 0.32
N LEU A 179 1.91 -31.67 1.01
CA LEU A 179 1.99 -33.02 0.44
C LEU A 179 0.63 -33.68 0.61
N SER A 180 0.09 -34.25 -0.45
CA SER A 180 -1.14 -35.01 -0.39
C SER A 180 -1.05 -36.27 -1.23
N MET A 181 -1.69 -37.33 -0.77
CA MET A 181 -1.77 -38.60 -1.45
C MET A 181 -3.17 -39.19 -1.26
N ASN A 182 -3.75 -39.58 -2.37
CA ASN A 182 -4.99 -40.36 -2.41
C ASN A 182 -4.70 -41.72 -3.05
N TYR A 183 -5.06 -42.77 -2.39
CA TYR A 183 -4.91 -44.15 -2.88
C TYR A 183 -6.23 -44.87 -2.84
N SER A 184 -6.57 -45.55 -3.92
CA SER A 184 -7.75 -46.39 -4.02
C SER A 184 -7.37 -47.79 -4.48
N PHE A 185 -7.86 -48.78 -3.78
CA PHE A 185 -7.75 -50.18 -4.20
C PHE A 185 -9.13 -50.76 -4.47
N ASP A 186 -9.33 -51.29 -5.68
CA ASP A 186 -10.57 -51.93 -6.15
C ASP A 186 -11.82 -51.04 -5.98
N ASN A 187 -11.65 -49.72 -5.95
CA ASN A 187 -12.71 -48.74 -5.63
C ASN A 187 -13.45 -49.02 -4.30
N ARG A 188 -12.89 -49.83 -3.43
CA ARG A 188 -13.46 -50.22 -2.13
C ARG A 188 -12.69 -49.69 -0.94
N TYR A 189 -11.37 -49.67 -1.05
CA TYR A 189 -10.51 -49.20 0.02
C TYR A 189 -9.86 -47.88 -0.41
N LEU A 190 -10.12 -46.83 0.35
CA LEU A 190 -9.67 -45.51 0.08
C LEU A 190 -8.75 -45.05 1.23
N LEU A 191 -7.60 -44.48 0.90
CA LEU A 191 -6.68 -43.89 1.86
C LEU A 191 -6.33 -42.47 1.37
N ASP A 192 -6.60 -41.51 2.22
CA ASP A 192 -6.22 -40.08 2.02
C ASP A 192 -5.25 -39.67 3.10
N ALA A 193 -4.13 -39.12 2.68
CA ALA A 193 -3.13 -38.54 3.57
C ALA A 193 -2.75 -37.16 3.12
N THR A 194 -2.70 -36.19 4.05
CA THR A 194 -2.29 -34.82 3.78
C THR A 194 -1.39 -34.33 4.88
N TYR A 195 -0.27 -33.73 4.48
CA TYR A 195 0.66 -33.05 5.37
C TYR A 195 0.85 -31.63 4.89
N ARG A 196 0.77 -30.66 5.81
CA ARG A 196 1.02 -29.25 5.53
C ARG A 196 1.92 -28.63 6.59
N ALA A 197 2.96 -27.95 6.15
CA ALA A 197 3.81 -27.13 7.00
C ALA A 197 3.80 -25.69 6.46
N ASN A 198 3.68 -24.71 7.36
CA ASN A 198 3.74 -23.30 7.04
C ASN A 198 4.77 -22.61 7.92
N ALA A 199 5.53 -21.70 7.34
CA ALA A 199 6.43 -20.81 8.03
C ALA A 199 6.11 -19.37 7.71
N SER A 200 6.22 -18.47 8.70
CA SER A 200 6.03 -17.03 8.48
C SER A 200 7.04 -16.23 9.31
N SER A 201 7.57 -15.17 8.70
CA SER A 201 8.46 -14.22 9.38
C SER A 201 7.72 -13.34 10.41
N LEU A 202 6.39 -13.35 10.40
CA LEU A 202 5.57 -12.61 11.37
C LEU A 202 5.53 -13.29 12.74
N PHE A 203 5.88 -14.58 12.81
CA PHE A 203 6.06 -15.28 14.07
C PHE A 203 7.45 -15.05 14.64
N GLY A 204 7.56 -15.02 15.99
CA GLY A 204 8.83 -14.90 16.68
C GLY A 204 9.83 -16.00 16.27
N SER A 205 11.13 -15.76 16.49
CA SER A 205 12.22 -16.64 16.05
C SER A 205 12.02 -18.11 16.39
N ASP A 206 11.37 -18.38 17.53
CA ASP A 206 11.18 -19.73 18.07
C ASP A 206 9.90 -20.44 17.59
N LYS A 207 9.06 -19.76 16.76
CA LYS A 207 7.76 -20.27 16.30
C LYS A 207 7.53 -20.01 14.81
N ARG A 208 8.58 -20.00 14.00
CA ARG A 208 8.48 -19.72 12.55
C ARG A 208 7.92 -20.87 11.72
N TRP A 209 7.89 -22.09 12.28
CA TRP A 209 7.35 -23.32 11.68
C TRP A 209 6.19 -23.87 12.49
#